data_91bc501b5cad58c98b69e91106c3d909
#
_entry.id   91bc501b5cad58c98b69e91106c3d909
#
_cell.length_a   1.000
_cell.length_b   1.000
_cell.length_c   1.000
_cell.angle_alpha   90.00
_cell.angle_beta   90.00
_cell.angle_gamma   90.00
#
_symmetry.space_group_name_H-M   'P 1'
#
loop_
_entity.id
_entity.type
_entity.pdbx_description
1 polymer ?
#
loop_
_entity_poly.entity_id
_entity_poly.type
_entity_poly.pdbx_seq_one_letter_code
_entity_poly.pdbx_strand_id
1 'polypeptide(L)'
;MIMPYLQFNGSCEEALNFYADAFGGKITFLSRRDNNPNNPVMHATVALTESGGCVSAGDTDEPVLVSGMAILVFLPSRDKIDEIARKLSWGGTLVHGFTPHPPPDDNGGGAEVVDQYGYT
;
A
#
# COMPACT_ATOMS: atom_id res chain seq x y z
N MET A 1 8.26 -16.99 -3.62
CA MET A 1 7.42 -15.78 -3.64
C MET A 1 8.17 -14.62 -3.03
N ILE A 2 8.05 -13.46 -3.63
CA ILE A 2 8.60 -12.21 -3.08
C ILE A 2 7.44 -11.25 -2.89
N MET A 3 7.40 -10.58 -1.74
CA MET A 3 6.41 -9.53 -1.51
C MET A 3 7.03 -8.43 -0.64
N PRO A 4 6.56 -7.19 -0.79
CA PRO A 4 7.01 -6.11 0.08
C PRO A 4 6.64 -6.39 1.52
N TYR A 5 7.52 -5.98 2.44
CA TYR A 5 7.23 -5.99 3.86
C TYR A 5 7.34 -4.56 4.38
N LEU A 6 6.23 -4.01 4.83
CA LEU A 6 6.16 -2.64 5.31
C LEU A 6 6.25 -2.61 6.83
N GLN A 7 7.05 -1.69 7.35
CA GLN A 7 7.17 -1.48 8.79
C GLN A 7 6.41 -0.23 9.21
N PHE A 8 5.75 -0.33 10.35
CA PHE A 8 5.03 0.78 10.97
C PHE A 8 5.43 0.86 12.44
N ASN A 9 5.31 2.03 13.03
CA ASN A 9 5.53 2.22 14.45
C ASN A 9 4.18 2.39 15.14
N GLY A 10 3.45 1.27 15.31
CA GLY A 10 2.15 1.25 15.98
C GLY A 10 0.92 1.43 15.09
N SER A 11 1.09 1.78 13.81
CA SER A 11 -0.03 2.05 12.90
C SER A 11 -0.28 0.95 11.85
N CYS A 12 0.29 -0.24 12.04
CA CYS A 12 0.22 -1.30 11.05
C CYS A 12 -1.23 -1.66 10.69
N GLU A 13 -2.07 -1.97 11.67
CA GLU A 13 -3.44 -2.39 11.41
C GLU A 13 -4.26 -1.28 10.74
N GLU A 14 -4.12 -0.05 11.22
CA GLU A 14 -4.77 1.11 10.60
C GLU A 14 -4.36 1.25 9.15
N ALA A 15 -3.06 1.16 8.88
CA ALA A 15 -2.53 1.29 7.52
C ALA A 15 -3.04 0.19 6.60
N LEU A 16 -3.06 -1.07 7.05
CA LEU A 16 -3.52 -2.17 6.23
C LEU A 16 -5.02 -2.08 5.95
N ASN A 17 -5.82 -1.61 6.89
CA ASN A 17 -7.24 -1.34 6.65
C ASN A 17 -7.42 -0.21 5.63
N PHE A 18 -6.61 0.83 5.72
CA PHE A 18 -6.61 1.93 4.75
C PHE A 18 -6.31 1.42 3.34
N TYR A 19 -5.27 0.58 3.18
CA TYR A 19 -4.93 0.00 1.88
C TYR A 19 -6.03 -0.94 1.38
N ALA A 20 -6.57 -1.78 2.25
CA ALA A 20 -7.68 -2.67 1.88
C ALA A 20 -8.87 -1.89 1.35
N ASP A 21 -9.26 -0.81 2.03
CA ASP A 21 -10.35 0.04 1.58
C ASP A 21 -10.06 0.70 0.23
N ALA A 22 -8.82 1.19 0.05
CA ALA A 22 -8.44 1.86 -1.19
C ALA A 22 -8.49 0.93 -2.41
N PHE A 23 -8.03 -0.31 -2.24
CA PHE A 23 -7.95 -1.29 -3.33
C PHE A 23 -9.17 -2.20 -3.44
N GLY A 24 -10.06 -2.20 -2.45
CA GLY A 24 -11.14 -3.18 -2.38
C GLY A 24 -10.65 -4.57 -1.98
N GLY A 25 -9.55 -4.62 -1.24
CA GLY A 25 -8.94 -5.85 -0.76
C GLY A 25 -9.33 -6.20 0.67
N LYS A 26 -8.54 -7.07 1.28
CA LYS A 26 -8.78 -7.48 2.67
C LYS A 26 -7.51 -7.94 3.35
N ILE A 27 -7.48 -7.80 4.68
CA ILE A 27 -6.44 -8.42 5.50
C ILE A 27 -6.72 -9.92 5.53
N THR A 28 -5.74 -10.72 5.10
CA THR A 28 -5.85 -12.18 5.05
C THR A 28 -5.20 -12.88 6.21
N PHE A 29 -4.30 -12.20 6.91
CA PHE A 29 -3.62 -12.73 8.08
C PHE A 29 -3.23 -11.57 9.00
N LEU A 30 -3.36 -11.78 10.30
CA LEU A 30 -2.88 -10.82 11.30
C LEU A 30 -2.58 -11.55 12.60
N SER A 31 -1.35 -11.41 13.10
CA SER A 31 -0.96 -11.90 14.41
C SER A 31 -0.40 -10.76 15.26
N ARG A 32 -0.64 -10.84 16.56
CA ARG A 32 -0.16 -9.86 17.51
C ARG A 32 0.86 -10.49 18.45
N ARG A 33 1.72 -9.64 19.03
CA ARG A 33 2.69 -10.08 20.01
C ARG A 33 1.97 -10.76 21.17
N ASP A 34 2.47 -11.94 21.58
CA ASP A 34 1.92 -12.75 22.68
C ASP A 34 0.42 -13.10 22.50
N ASN A 35 -0.09 -13.08 21.27
CA ASN A 35 -1.51 -13.30 20.96
C ASN A 35 -2.45 -12.40 21.75
N ASN A 36 -1.98 -11.23 22.18
CA ASN A 36 -2.79 -10.28 22.94
C ASN A 36 -3.38 -9.23 22.00
N PRO A 37 -4.73 -9.07 21.98
CA PRO A 37 -5.38 -8.13 21.08
C PRO A 37 -5.02 -6.66 21.31
N ASN A 38 -4.42 -6.33 22.45
CA ASN A 38 -3.95 -4.98 22.77
C ASN A 38 -2.50 -4.74 22.39
N ASN A 39 -1.79 -5.77 21.95
CA ASN A 39 -0.39 -5.66 21.58
C ASN A 39 -0.21 -5.25 20.11
N PRO A 40 0.96 -4.70 19.75
CA PRO A 40 1.30 -4.38 18.38
C PRO A 40 1.19 -5.57 17.44
N VAL A 41 0.97 -5.30 16.17
CA VAL A 41 0.93 -6.33 15.13
C VAL A 41 2.33 -6.88 14.92
N MET A 42 2.48 -8.19 15.09
CA MET A 42 3.74 -8.87 14.85
C MET A 42 3.93 -9.13 13.36
N HIS A 43 2.87 -9.60 12.70
CA HIS A 43 2.89 -9.91 11.27
C HIS A 43 1.48 -9.87 10.72
N ALA A 44 1.32 -9.29 9.55
CA ALA A 44 0.05 -9.25 8.86
C ALA A 44 0.26 -9.29 7.35
N THR A 45 -0.78 -9.69 6.62
CA THR A 45 -0.78 -9.67 5.17
C THR A 45 -2.10 -9.10 4.68
N VAL A 46 -2.04 -8.22 3.70
CA VAL A 46 -3.21 -7.66 3.03
C VAL A 46 -3.17 -8.04 1.56
N ALA A 47 -4.29 -8.58 1.07
CA ALA A 47 -4.49 -8.83 -0.35
C ALA A 47 -5.10 -7.57 -0.98
N LEU A 48 -4.47 -7.06 -2.01
CA LEU A 48 -4.83 -5.77 -2.62
C LEU A 48 -5.49 -5.90 -3.98
N THR A 49 -5.01 -6.83 -4.81
CA THR A 49 -5.51 -6.96 -6.18
C THR A 49 -6.08 -8.35 -6.44
N GLU A 50 -7.03 -8.42 -7.38
CA GLU A 50 -7.63 -9.70 -7.78
C GLU A 50 -6.61 -10.65 -8.40
N SER A 51 -5.55 -10.12 -8.99
CA SER A 51 -4.46 -10.92 -9.57
C SER A 51 -3.52 -11.51 -8.53
N GLY A 52 -3.75 -11.26 -7.24
CA GLY A 52 -2.97 -11.86 -6.16
C GLY A 52 -1.90 -10.96 -5.57
N GLY A 53 -1.90 -9.67 -5.89
CA GLY A 53 -0.96 -8.72 -5.29
C GLY A 53 -1.19 -8.57 -3.80
N CYS A 54 -0.15 -8.82 -3.01
CA CYS A 54 -0.20 -8.78 -1.55
C CYS A 54 0.97 -7.97 -1.00
N VAL A 55 0.76 -7.43 0.21
CA VAL A 55 1.78 -6.78 1.00
C VAL A 55 1.74 -7.35 2.40
N SER A 56 2.90 -7.66 2.95
CA SER A 56 3.03 -8.02 4.36
C SER A 56 3.50 -6.82 5.17
N ALA A 57 3.23 -6.84 6.45
CA ALA A 57 3.57 -5.72 7.33
C ALA A 57 3.66 -6.14 8.79
N GLY A 58 4.22 -5.27 9.60
CA GLY A 58 4.25 -5.42 11.04
C GLY A 58 4.59 -4.11 11.72
N ASP A 59 4.35 -4.05 13.02
CA ASP A 59 4.78 -2.93 13.85
C ASP A 59 6.20 -3.17 14.37
N THR A 60 6.95 -2.09 14.49
CA THR A 60 8.29 -2.08 15.10
C THR A 60 8.34 -1.01 16.19
N ASP A 61 9.21 -1.22 17.17
CA ASP A 61 9.48 -0.23 18.22
C ASP A 61 10.50 0.83 17.78
N GLU A 62 11.11 0.63 16.60
CA GLU A 62 12.11 1.54 16.05
C GLU A 62 11.46 2.62 15.17
N PRO A 63 12.10 3.79 15.03
CA PRO A 63 11.65 4.77 14.06
C PRO A 63 11.65 4.21 12.64
N VAL A 64 10.61 4.53 11.87
CA VAL A 64 10.48 4.06 10.49
C VAL A 64 10.93 5.16 9.53
N LEU A 65 11.90 4.83 8.69
CA LEU A 65 12.36 5.70 7.61
C LEU A 65 12.05 5.02 6.28
N VAL A 66 11.35 5.75 5.41
CA VAL A 66 11.00 5.25 4.08
C VAL A 66 11.74 6.09 3.04
N SER A 67 12.60 5.43 2.27
CA SER A 67 13.41 6.13 1.27
C SER A 67 13.89 5.15 0.18
N GLY A 68 13.94 5.65 -1.04
CA GLY A 68 14.56 4.95 -2.16
C GLY A 68 13.80 3.74 -2.68
N MET A 69 12.55 3.57 -2.29
CA MET A 69 11.75 2.43 -2.71
C MET A 69 10.32 2.85 -3.01
N ALA A 70 9.74 2.24 -4.03
CA ALA A 70 8.33 2.43 -4.37
C ALA A 70 7.71 1.07 -4.69
N ILE A 71 6.40 0.96 -4.49
CA ILE A 71 5.63 -0.23 -4.84
C ILE A 71 4.88 0.05 -6.13
N LEU A 72 5.16 -0.75 -7.14
CA LEU A 72 4.50 -0.64 -8.43
C LEU A 72 3.28 -1.57 -8.44
N VAL A 73 2.13 -1.00 -8.72
CA VAL A 73 0.87 -1.74 -8.79
C VAL A 73 0.29 -1.62 -10.19
N PHE A 74 0.01 -2.77 -10.82
CA PHE A 74 -0.67 -2.79 -12.11
C PHE A 74 -2.17 -2.89 -11.88
N LEU A 75 -2.92 -1.99 -12.51
CA LEU A 75 -4.37 -1.91 -12.40
C LEU A 75 -5.00 -2.04 -13.79
N PRO A 76 -6.25 -2.55 -13.86
CA PRO A 76 -6.84 -2.93 -15.16
C PRO A 76 -7.28 -1.75 -16.03
N SER A 77 -7.46 -0.55 -15.47
CA SER A 77 -7.99 0.57 -16.23
C SER A 77 -7.54 1.90 -15.65
N ARG A 78 -7.64 2.96 -16.49
CA ARG A 78 -7.40 4.33 -16.07
C ARG A 78 -8.34 4.73 -14.91
N ASP A 79 -9.61 4.33 -14.98
CA ASP A 79 -10.58 4.68 -13.95
C ASP A 79 -10.18 4.09 -12.60
N LYS A 80 -9.66 2.85 -12.58
CA LYS A 80 -9.16 2.23 -11.36
C LYS A 80 -7.90 2.93 -10.84
N ILE A 81 -7.02 3.35 -11.72
CA ILE A 81 -5.82 4.12 -11.34
C ILE A 81 -6.25 5.43 -10.67
N ASP A 82 -7.15 6.18 -11.29
CA ASP A 82 -7.61 7.46 -10.74
C ASP A 82 -8.31 7.27 -9.38
N GLU A 83 -9.19 6.28 -9.28
CA GLU A 83 -9.93 5.99 -8.05
C GLU A 83 -9.00 5.64 -6.90
N ILE A 84 -8.09 4.70 -7.13
CA ILE A 84 -7.20 4.20 -6.09
C ILE A 84 -6.16 5.26 -5.71
N ALA A 85 -5.61 5.97 -6.68
CA ALA A 85 -4.66 7.05 -6.41
C ALA A 85 -5.30 8.15 -5.56
N ARG A 86 -6.56 8.50 -5.84
CA ARG A 86 -7.31 9.49 -5.04
C ARG A 86 -7.48 9.02 -3.60
N LYS A 87 -7.84 7.76 -3.39
CA LYS A 87 -8.03 7.20 -2.05
C LYS A 87 -6.71 7.12 -1.29
N LEU A 88 -5.64 6.66 -1.93
CA LEU A 88 -4.33 6.53 -1.30
C LEU A 88 -3.69 7.88 -0.97
N SER A 89 -4.02 8.93 -1.73
CA SER A 89 -3.46 10.26 -1.47
C SER A 89 -4.12 10.97 -0.29
N TRP A 90 -5.19 10.42 0.27
CA TRP A 90 -5.83 11.01 1.45
C TRP A 90 -4.86 11.06 2.63
N GLY A 91 -4.63 12.23 3.17
CA GLY A 91 -3.64 12.43 4.24
C GLY A 91 -2.18 12.37 3.78
N GLY A 92 -1.95 12.13 2.52
CA GLY A 92 -0.63 12.07 1.90
C GLY A 92 -0.52 13.07 0.75
N THR A 93 0.20 12.67 -0.31
CA THR A 93 0.47 13.55 -1.46
C THR A 93 0.20 12.82 -2.77
N LEU A 94 -0.59 13.40 -3.64
CA LEU A 94 -0.67 12.98 -5.03
C LEU A 94 0.47 13.67 -5.78
N VAL A 95 1.54 12.91 -6.07
CA VAL A 95 2.72 13.46 -6.76
C VAL A 95 2.34 13.87 -8.17
N HIS A 96 1.66 12.97 -8.90
CA HIS A 96 0.97 13.30 -10.14
C HIS A 96 -0.18 12.33 -10.36
N GLY A 97 -1.25 12.82 -10.97
CA GLY A 97 -2.38 12.00 -11.41
C GLY A 97 -2.01 11.19 -12.65
N PHE A 98 -2.99 10.50 -13.22
CA PHE A 98 -2.75 9.70 -14.42
C PHE A 98 -2.04 10.51 -15.50
N THR A 99 -0.89 10.00 -15.93
CA THR A 99 -0.08 10.58 -16.99
C THR A 99 0.23 9.48 -17.99
N PRO A 100 -0.10 9.66 -19.28
CA PRO A 100 0.24 8.67 -20.30
C PRO A 100 1.75 8.47 -20.40
N HIS A 101 2.17 7.25 -20.70
CA HIS A 101 3.57 6.98 -20.98
C HIS A 101 4.03 7.70 -22.25
N PRO A 102 5.27 8.19 -22.29
CA PRO A 102 5.79 8.80 -23.52
C PRO A 102 6.02 7.75 -24.60
N PRO A 103 6.02 8.16 -25.89
CA PRO A 103 6.41 7.24 -26.96
C PRO A 103 7.79 6.63 -26.71
N PRO A 104 8.05 5.37 -27.12
CA PRO A 104 7.19 4.51 -27.93
C PRO A 104 6.11 3.73 -27.16
N ASP A 105 6.08 3.79 -25.83
CA ASP A 105 5.09 3.10 -25.02
C ASP A 105 3.85 3.99 -24.85
N ASP A 106 2.89 3.82 -25.76
CA ASP A 106 1.68 4.63 -25.81
C ASP A 106 0.42 3.92 -25.32
N ASN A 107 0.56 2.69 -24.76
CA ASN A 107 -0.58 1.87 -24.34
C ASN A 107 -0.89 1.93 -22.85
N GLY A 108 -0.34 2.86 -22.12
CA GLY A 108 -0.58 2.93 -20.70
C GLY A 108 -0.17 4.26 -20.12
N GLY A 109 -0.19 4.30 -18.82
CA GLY A 109 0.20 5.45 -18.05
C GLY A 109 0.17 5.10 -16.56
N GLY A 110 0.43 6.06 -15.72
CA GLY A 110 0.46 5.84 -14.29
C GLY A 110 0.23 7.10 -13.48
N ALA A 111 0.00 6.89 -12.22
CA ALA A 111 -0.06 7.93 -11.21
C ALA A 111 0.95 7.61 -10.11
N GLU A 112 1.38 8.61 -9.39
CA GLU A 112 2.30 8.42 -8.26
C GLU A 112 1.74 9.08 -7.02
N VAL A 113 1.75 8.34 -5.93
CA VAL A 113 1.21 8.77 -4.64
C VAL A 113 2.23 8.47 -3.55
N VAL A 114 2.39 9.42 -2.61
CA VAL A 114 3.01 9.14 -1.32
C VAL A 114 1.87 9.13 -0.30
N ASP A 115 1.63 8.00 0.34
CA ASP A 115 0.52 7.88 1.27
C ASP A 115 0.78 8.59 2.60
N GLN A 116 -0.23 8.62 3.47
CA GLN A 116 -0.13 9.29 4.77
C GLN A 116 0.93 8.67 5.70
N TYR A 117 1.40 7.47 5.37
CA TYR A 117 2.45 6.79 6.15
C TYR A 117 3.83 6.96 5.53
N GLY A 118 3.95 7.68 4.41
CA GLY A 118 5.21 7.95 3.74
C GLY A 118 5.64 6.91 2.70
N TYR A 119 4.81 5.92 2.41
CA TYR A 119 5.10 4.93 1.36
C TYR A 119 4.63 5.42 0.00
N THR A 120 5.47 5.12 -1.03
CA THR A 120 5.19 5.46 -2.43
C THR A 120 4.59 4.28 -3.16
#